data_e353306b2937b93a530545b6420c0b74
#
_entry.id   e353306b2937b93a530545b6420c0b74
#
_cell.length_a   1.000
_cell.length_b   1.000
_cell.length_c   1.000
_cell.angle_alpha   90.00
_cell.angle_beta   90.00
_cell.angle_gamma   90.00
#
_symmetry.space_group_name_H-M   'P 1'
#
loop_
_entity.id
_entity.type
_entity.pdbx_description
1 polymer ?
#
loop_
_entity_poly.entity_id
_entity_poly.type
_entity_poly.pdbx_seq_one_letter_code
_entity_poly.pdbx_strand_id
1 'polypeptide(L)'
;MEAIQNEVSRIPLPNNLEKNGDYFGLKVQGDSMIEAGINEGDTVIIKRTDAADNGKIVVALIDDHEAMLKRIRRKGKVVALESANKNYETKIFGPNRVKVQGVL
;
A
#
# COMPACT_ATOMS: atom_id res chain seq x y z
N MET A 1 2.47 -18.49 -0.03
CA MET A 1 3.07 -17.81 -1.18
C MET A 1 3.18 -16.32 -0.89
N GLU A 2 4.29 -15.75 -1.18
CA GLU A 2 4.40 -14.31 -1.01
C GLU A 2 3.72 -13.57 -2.16
N ALA A 3 3.21 -12.37 -1.86
CA ALA A 3 2.56 -11.57 -2.88
C ALA A 3 3.58 -11.10 -3.91
N ILE A 4 3.15 -11.02 -5.15
CA ILE A 4 3.98 -10.47 -6.21
C ILE A 4 4.06 -8.96 -6.00
N GLN A 5 5.28 -8.45 -5.96
CA GLN A 5 5.53 -7.05 -5.64
C GLN A 5 5.77 -6.28 -6.92
N ASN A 6 4.73 -5.62 -7.41
CA ASN A 6 4.88 -4.78 -8.60
C ASN A 6 5.34 -3.38 -8.26
N GLU A 7 4.99 -2.89 -7.08
CA GLU A 7 5.30 -1.52 -6.68
C GLU A 7 6.05 -1.42 -5.37
N VAL A 8 6.03 -2.47 -4.57
CA VAL A 8 6.65 -2.43 -3.25
C VAL A 8 7.37 -3.74 -2.97
N SER A 9 8.42 -3.69 -2.21
CA SER A 9 9.09 -4.88 -1.68
C SER A 9 9.48 -4.64 -0.24
N ARG A 10 9.31 -5.67 0.57
CA ARG A 10 9.56 -5.58 2.01
C ARG A 10 11.06 -5.54 2.28
N ILE A 11 11.45 -4.69 3.23
CA ILE A 11 12.84 -4.54 3.65
C ILE A 11 12.94 -4.67 5.17
N PRO A 12 14.14 -4.93 5.69
CA PRO A 12 14.34 -4.92 7.14
C PRO A 12 14.12 -3.55 7.74
N LEU A 13 13.61 -3.50 8.96
CA LEU A 13 13.40 -2.28 9.72
C LEU A 13 14.57 -2.02 10.66
N PRO A 14 14.75 -0.77 11.10
CA PRO A 14 15.64 -0.49 12.21
C PRO A 14 15.22 -1.28 13.45
N ASN A 15 16.18 -1.69 14.24
CA ASN A 15 15.93 -2.56 15.39
C ASN A 15 14.87 -2.03 16.35
N ASN A 16 14.84 -0.71 16.55
CA ASN A 16 13.88 -0.13 17.48
C ASN A 16 12.43 -0.23 16.99
N LEU A 17 12.21 -0.40 15.70
CA LEU A 17 10.87 -0.58 15.14
C LEU A 17 10.50 -2.05 15.04
N GLU A 18 11.46 -2.93 14.82
CA GLU A 18 11.19 -4.36 14.69
C GLU A 18 10.71 -4.98 15.99
N LYS A 19 11.08 -4.40 17.12
CA LYS A 19 10.84 -4.97 18.44
C LYS A 19 9.40 -5.34 18.71
N ASN A 20 8.45 -4.51 18.28
CA ASN A 20 7.04 -4.73 18.62
C ASN A 20 6.24 -5.39 17.50
N GLY A 21 6.85 -5.59 16.33
CA GLY A 21 6.19 -6.26 15.21
C GLY A 21 5.07 -5.48 14.55
N ASP A 22 4.84 -4.22 14.94
CA ASP A 22 3.73 -3.42 14.44
C ASP A 22 4.04 -2.70 13.13
N TYR A 23 5.29 -2.71 12.71
CA TYR A 23 5.72 -1.96 11.54
C TYR A 23 6.51 -2.84 10.59
N PHE A 24 6.50 -2.46 9.33
CA PHE A 24 7.40 -3.06 8.35
C PHE A 24 7.81 -2.01 7.33
N GLY A 25 8.95 -2.24 6.70
CA GLY A 25 9.47 -1.35 5.69
C GLY A 25 9.17 -1.84 4.30
N LEU A 26 8.95 -0.91 3.40
CA LEU A 26 8.76 -1.21 1.98
C LEU A 26 9.66 -0.33 1.16
N LYS A 27 10.23 -0.91 0.11
CA LYS A 27 10.92 -0.16 -0.91
C LYS A 27 9.98 0.05 -2.08
N VAL A 28 9.82 1.30 -2.48
CA VAL A 28 8.86 1.69 -3.51
C VAL A 28 9.47 1.48 -4.89
N GLN A 29 8.69 0.89 -5.80
CA GLN A 29 9.05 0.71 -7.18
C GLN A 29 8.03 1.42 -8.06
N GLY A 30 8.52 2.13 -9.08
CA GLY A 30 7.66 2.87 -9.97
C GLY A 30 7.30 4.24 -9.42
N ASP A 31 6.47 4.96 -10.16
CA ASP A 31 6.20 6.36 -9.91
C ASP A 31 4.72 6.66 -9.65
N SER A 32 3.94 5.66 -9.28
CA SER A 32 2.49 5.84 -9.14
C SER A 32 2.09 6.76 -7.99
N MET A 33 3.02 7.07 -7.08
CA MET A 33 2.72 7.89 -5.89
C MET A 33 3.59 9.15 -5.81
N ILE A 34 4.14 9.61 -6.92
CA ILE A 34 5.07 10.75 -6.91
C ILE A 34 4.42 12.06 -6.45
N GLU A 35 3.13 12.25 -6.70
CA GLU A 35 2.46 13.48 -6.28
C GLU A 35 2.19 13.52 -4.79
N ALA A 36 2.35 12.40 -4.10
CA ALA A 36 2.33 12.33 -2.64
C ALA A 36 3.74 12.44 -2.04
N GLY A 37 4.73 12.74 -2.86
CA GLY A 37 6.11 12.86 -2.41
C GLY A 37 6.82 11.52 -2.24
N ILE A 38 6.26 10.45 -2.78
CA ILE A 38 6.82 9.09 -2.66
C ILE A 38 7.40 8.71 -4.02
N ASN A 39 8.71 8.57 -4.08
CA ASN A 39 9.44 8.32 -5.32
C ASN A 39 9.98 6.91 -5.38
N GLU A 40 10.28 6.47 -6.60
CA GLU A 40 10.93 5.18 -6.78
C GLU A 40 12.23 5.12 -5.98
N GLY A 41 12.44 4.01 -5.31
CA GLY A 41 13.62 3.82 -4.48
C GLY A 41 13.45 4.29 -3.04
N ASP A 42 12.38 5.02 -2.76
CA ASP A 42 12.10 5.45 -1.39
C ASP A 42 11.79 4.26 -0.50
N THR A 43 12.16 4.39 0.76
CA THR A 43 11.77 3.46 1.81
C THR A 43 10.67 4.09 2.62
N VAL A 44 9.55 3.40 2.78
CA VAL A 44 8.45 3.86 3.60
C VAL A 44 8.22 2.89 4.75
N ILE A 45 7.79 3.43 5.87
CA ILE A 45 7.48 2.65 7.07
C ILE A 45 5.97 2.51 7.15
N ILE A 46 5.51 1.28 7.27
CA ILE A 46 4.09 0.95 7.25
C ILE A 46 3.70 0.40 8.60
N LYS A 47 2.64 0.94 9.18
CA LYS A 47 2.06 0.38 10.39
C LYS A 47 1.14 -0.77 9.99
N ARG A 48 1.40 -1.94 10.54
CA ARG A 48 0.62 -3.14 10.25
C ARG A 48 -0.77 -3.01 10.82
N THR A 49 -1.79 -3.05 9.95
CA THR A 49 -3.19 -3.00 10.34
C THR A 49 -4.04 -3.45 9.15
N ASP A 50 -5.23 -3.94 9.41
CA ASP A 50 -6.17 -4.30 8.36
C ASP A 50 -7.28 -3.25 8.20
N ALA A 51 -7.22 -2.16 8.95
CA ALA A 51 -8.22 -1.11 8.92
C ALA A 51 -7.57 0.22 8.53
N ALA A 52 -8.24 0.95 7.66
CA ALA A 52 -7.76 2.26 7.24
C ALA A 52 -8.93 3.14 6.86
N ASP A 53 -8.87 4.40 7.28
CA ASP A 53 -9.87 5.39 6.90
C ASP A 53 -9.69 5.81 5.45
N ASN A 54 -10.77 6.30 4.86
CA ASN A 54 -10.72 6.83 3.50
C ASN A 54 -9.71 7.97 3.40
N GLY A 55 -8.96 7.98 2.30
CA GLY A 55 -7.95 8.99 2.04
C GLY A 55 -6.57 8.63 2.56
N LYS A 56 -6.44 7.56 3.32
CA LYS A 56 -5.13 7.12 3.78
C LYS A 56 -4.38 6.38 2.68
N ILE A 57 -3.05 6.45 2.74
CA ILE A 57 -2.20 5.68 1.84
C ILE A 57 -1.93 4.35 2.51
N VAL A 58 -2.22 3.27 1.80
CA VAL A 58 -2.17 1.92 2.36
C VAL A 58 -1.37 1.00 1.46
N VAL A 59 -0.91 -0.10 2.04
CA VAL A 59 -0.46 -1.25 1.28
C VAL A 59 -1.68 -2.14 1.12
N ALA A 60 -2.11 -2.33 -0.12
CA ALA A 60 -3.27 -3.14 -0.44
C ALA A 60 -2.83 -4.41 -1.16
N LEU A 61 -3.36 -5.53 -0.71
CA LEU A 61 -3.14 -6.82 -1.35
C LEU A 61 -4.37 -7.15 -2.19
N ILE A 62 -4.17 -7.35 -3.48
CA ILE A 62 -5.24 -7.58 -4.43
C ILE A 62 -5.28 -9.06 -4.77
N ASP A 63 -6.45 -9.69 -4.56
CA ASP A 63 -6.69 -11.09 -4.90
C ASP A 63 -5.65 -12.04 -4.28
N ASP A 64 -5.14 -11.67 -3.09
CA ASP A 64 -4.12 -12.42 -2.36
C ASP A 64 -2.81 -12.60 -3.15
N HIS A 65 -2.56 -11.74 -4.11
CA HIS A 65 -1.51 -11.97 -5.08
C HIS A 65 -0.60 -10.76 -5.31
N GLU A 66 -1.17 -9.58 -5.49
CA GLU A 66 -0.42 -8.39 -5.89
C GLU A 66 -0.51 -7.32 -4.81
N ALA A 67 0.62 -6.77 -4.39
CA ALA A 67 0.67 -5.71 -3.39
C ALA A 67 0.92 -4.37 -4.05
N MET A 68 0.16 -3.37 -3.64
CA MET A 68 0.26 -2.00 -4.16
C MET A 68 0.24 -1.00 -3.03
N LEU A 69 0.94 0.12 -3.22
CA LEU A 69 0.86 1.28 -2.33
C LEU A 69 -0.04 2.30 -3.01
N LYS A 70 -1.20 2.56 -2.43
CA LYS A 70 -2.23 3.41 -3.04
C LYS A 70 -3.01 4.16 -1.96
N ARG A 71 -3.73 5.19 -2.38
CA ARG A 71 -4.68 5.86 -1.51
C ARG A 71 -6.02 5.13 -1.60
N ILE A 72 -6.54 4.72 -0.46
CA ILE A 72 -7.77 3.93 -0.43
C ILE A 72 -8.99 4.82 -0.24
N ARG A 73 -10.06 4.49 -0.95
CA ARG A 73 -11.39 5.06 -0.71
C ARG A 73 -12.42 3.97 -0.86
N ARG A 74 -13.28 3.86 0.14
CA ARG A 74 -14.38 2.89 0.11
C ARG A 74 -15.68 3.65 -0.04
N LYS A 75 -16.56 3.11 -0.88
CA LYS A 75 -17.91 3.63 -1.04
C LYS A 75 -18.85 2.45 -1.17
N GLY A 76 -19.66 2.22 -0.13
CA GLY A 76 -20.47 1.02 -0.06
C GLY A 76 -19.58 -0.22 -0.08
N LYS A 77 -19.82 -1.11 -1.03
CA LYS A 77 -19.04 -2.35 -1.16
C LYS A 77 -17.88 -2.23 -2.14
N VAL A 78 -17.69 -1.06 -2.71
CA VAL A 78 -16.67 -0.83 -3.73
C VAL A 78 -15.43 -0.22 -3.09
N VAL A 79 -14.26 -0.65 -3.55
CA VAL A 79 -12.98 -0.11 -3.09
C VAL A 79 -12.27 0.52 -4.28
N ALA A 80 -11.91 1.79 -4.14
CA ALA A 80 -11.10 2.50 -5.12
C ALA A 80 -9.68 2.61 -4.60
N LEU A 81 -8.71 2.29 -5.44
CA LEU A 81 -7.30 2.46 -5.16
C LEU A 81 -6.75 3.51 -6.10
N GLU A 82 -6.43 4.68 -5.53
CA GLU A 82 -5.99 5.85 -6.28
C GLU A 82 -4.48 5.98 -6.25
N SER A 83 -3.89 6.19 -7.41
CA SER A 83 -2.50 6.59 -7.48
C SER A 83 -2.39 8.09 -7.21
N ALA A 84 -1.26 8.52 -6.66
CA ALA A 84 -0.94 9.93 -6.54
C ALA A 84 -0.06 10.33 -7.73
N ASN A 85 -0.64 10.17 -8.91
CA ASN A 85 0.01 10.48 -10.17
C ASN A 85 -1.07 10.56 -11.24
N LYS A 86 -1.21 11.73 -11.85
CA LYS A 86 -2.27 11.98 -12.83
C LYS A 86 -2.20 11.09 -14.07
N ASN A 87 -1.06 10.45 -14.30
CA ASN A 87 -0.89 9.56 -15.44
C ASN A 87 -1.43 8.15 -15.20
N TYR A 88 -1.93 7.89 -14.00
CA TYR A 88 -2.47 6.59 -13.61
C TYR A 88 -3.95 6.69 -13.33
N GLU A 89 -4.71 5.73 -13.81
CA GLU A 89 -6.14 5.67 -13.54
C GLU A 89 -6.40 5.06 -12.18
N THR A 90 -7.47 5.53 -11.53
CA THR A 90 -7.99 4.90 -10.32
C THR A 90 -8.54 3.53 -10.66
N LYS A 91 -8.17 2.54 -9.89
CA LYS A 91 -8.66 1.18 -10.08
C LYS A 91 -9.77 0.89 -9.09
N ILE A 92 -10.84 0.30 -9.57
CA ILE A 92 -12.04 0.01 -8.78
C ILE A 92 -12.17 -1.50 -8.63
N PHE A 93 -12.39 -1.95 -7.41
CA PHE A 93 -12.52 -3.37 -7.10
C PHE A 93 -13.82 -3.63 -6.36
N GLY A 94 -14.41 -4.79 -6.61
CA GLY A 94 -15.55 -5.26 -5.84
C GLY A 94 -15.14 -5.69 -4.44
N PRO A 95 -16.09 -6.08 -3.61
CA PRO A 95 -15.80 -6.49 -2.23
C PRO A 95 -14.97 -7.76 -2.20
N ASN A 96 -14.20 -7.93 -1.15
CA ASN A 96 -13.40 -9.13 -0.87
C ASN A 96 -12.19 -9.34 -1.78
N ARG A 97 -11.89 -8.38 -2.65
CA ARG A 97 -10.71 -8.49 -3.51
C ARG A 97 -9.51 -7.74 -2.95
N VAL A 98 -9.74 -6.76 -2.09
CA VAL A 98 -8.70 -5.88 -1.56
C VAL A 98 -8.58 -6.09 -0.06
N LYS A 99 -7.37 -6.41 0.38
CA LYS A 99 -7.06 -6.54 1.81
C LYS A 99 -6.01 -5.52 2.19
N VAL A 100 -6.31 -4.70 3.18
CA VAL A 100 -5.34 -3.72 3.68
C VAL A 100 -4.32 -4.47 4.54
N GLN A 101 -3.05 -4.25 4.24
CA GLN A 101 -1.94 -4.85 4.98
C GLN A 101 -1.34 -3.87 5.98
N GLY A 102 -1.49 -2.59 5.74
CA GLY A 102 -0.99 -1.56 6.61
C GLY A 102 -1.18 -0.17 6.06
N VAL A 103 -0.86 0.83 6.89
CA VAL A 103 -1.05 2.26 6.59
C VAL A 103 0.30 2.96 6.68
N LEU A 104 0.55 3.85 5.72
CA LEU A 104 1.74 4.70 5.70
C LEU A 104 1.80 5.60 6.93
#